data_e6aa16ad45ef7986932082ad14a1489d
#
_entry.id   e6aa16ad45ef7986932082ad14a1489d
#
_cell.length_a   1.000
_cell.length_b   1.000
_cell.length_c   1.000
_cell.angle_alpha   90.00
_cell.angle_beta   90.00
_cell.angle_gamma   90.00
#
_symmetry.space_group_name_H-M   'P 1'
#
loop_
_entity.id
_entity.type
_entity.pdbx_description
1 polymer ?
#
loop_
_entity_poly.entity_id
_entity_poly.type
_entity_poly.pdbx_seq_one_letter_code
_entity_poly.pdbx_strand_id
1 'polypeptide(L)'
;MTSVIVVDDNEDIVYSMSELLELYGVNVVGKGYNGLEGVELYNKLHPDAVLLDLMMPEYDGLYALKEIRKINPKSVILIVSGGSSLSMNEDMETLNPNRIICKPVDVNTLVEIILEETNTTMPFKIQYSFKDDLKSYTCIMTYDQYKNFKELPVLQKCKILKNDEENIEAYKQEMQKALNLAAEN
;
A
#
# COMPACT_ATOMS: atom_id res chain seq x y z
N MET A 1 -4.31 1.40 -11.32
CA MET A 1 -3.74 0.46 -10.34
C MET A 1 -2.72 1.25 -9.55
N THR A 2 -2.84 1.28 -8.23
CA THR A 2 -1.93 2.06 -7.39
C THR A 2 -0.51 1.53 -7.52
N SER A 3 0.43 2.39 -7.87
CA SER A 3 1.84 2.06 -8.10
C SER A 3 2.68 2.42 -6.88
N VAL A 4 3.57 1.52 -6.47
CA VAL A 4 4.46 1.75 -5.33
C VAL A 4 5.89 1.35 -5.65
N ILE A 5 6.84 1.93 -4.95
CA ILE A 5 8.21 1.39 -4.82
C ILE A 5 8.41 0.89 -3.40
N VAL A 6 9.20 -0.17 -3.25
CA VAL A 6 9.57 -0.77 -1.96
C VAL A 6 11.07 -0.59 -1.77
N VAL A 7 11.47 0.01 -0.64
CA VAL A 7 12.86 0.35 -0.34
C VAL A 7 13.22 -0.15 1.07
N ASP A 8 14.13 -1.12 1.15
CA ASP A 8 14.58 -1.78 2.38
C ASP A 8 15.94 -2.46 2.09
N ASP A 9 16.92 -2.38 2.97
CA ASP A 9 18.24 -2.98 2.74
C ASP A 9 18.24 -4.52 2.78
N ASN A 10 17.17 -5.11 3.28
CA ASN A 10 16.95 -6.55 3.27
C ASN A 10 16.23 -7.01 2.01
N GLU A 11 16.96 -7.62 1.07
CA GLU A 11 16.42 -8.10 -0.21
C GLU A 11 15.24 -9.08 -0.03
N ASP A 12 15.26 -9.94 0.99
CA ASP A 12 14.18 -10.91 1.24
C ASP A 12 12.89 -10.17 1.67
N ILE A 13 13.00 -9.07 2.43
CA ILE A 13 11.85 -8.23 2.80
C ILE A 13 11.30 -7.52 1.56
N VAL A 14 12.17 -6.91 0.76
CA VAL A 14 11.76 -6.23 -0.49
C VAL A 14 11.03 -7.21 -1.39
N TYR A 15 11.58 -8.41 -1.58
CA TYR A 15 11.00 -9.42 -2.47
C TYR A 15 9.64 -9.91 -1.96
N SER A 16 9.59 -10.39 -0.70
CA SER A 16 8.36 -10.95 -0.12
C SER A 16 7.25 -9.91 0.00
N MET A 17 7.59 -8.69 0.41
CA MET A 17 6.62 -7.59 0.49
C MET A 17 6.08 -7.22 -0.89
N SER A 18 6.95 -7.16 -1.91
CA SER A 18 6.52 -6.87 -3.29
C SER A 18 5.56 -7.93 -3.81
N GLU A 19 5.87 -9.22 -3.67
CA GLU A 19 4.98 -10.30 -4.09
C GLU A 19 3.62 -10.24 -3.37
N LEU A 20 3.65 -10.01 -2.05
CA LEU A 20 2.43 -9.89 -1.28
C LEU A 20 1.58 -8.70 -1.76
N LEU A 21 2.17 -7.53 -1.97
CA LEU A 21 1.44 -6.35 -2.44
C LEU A 21 0.83 -6.58 -3.83
N GLU A 22 1.56 -7.20 -4.74
CA GLU A 22 1.06 -7.54 -6.09
C GLU A 22 -0.13 -8.50 -6.02
N LEU A 23 -0.11 -9.49 -5.13
CA LEU A 23 -1.26 -10.38 -4.89
C LEU A 23 -2.53 -9.64 -4.43
N TYR A 24 -2.37 -8.50 -3.77
CA TYR A 24 -3.48 -7.64 -3.34
C TYR A 24 -3.81 -6.50 -4.32
N GLY A 25 -3.22 -6.53 -5.52
CA GLY A 25 -3.53 -5.57 -6.59
C GLY A 25 -2.82 -4.23 -6.49
N VAL A 26 -1.79 -4.12 -5.65
CA VAL A 26 -0.88 -2.99 -5.62
C VAL A 26 0.26 -3.27 -6.60
N ASN A 27 0.53 -2.36 -7.52
CA ASN A 27 1.55 -2.54 -8.56
C ASN A 27 2.93 -2.08 -8.04
N VAL A 28 3.85 -3.01 -7.78
CA VAL A 28 5.22 -2.68 -7.37
C VAL A 28 6.06 -2.37 -8.60
N VAL A 29 6.27 -1.08 -8.87
CA VAL A 29 6.98 -0.60 -10.07
C VAL A 29 8.49 -0.50 -9.89
N GLY A 30 8.99 -0.59 -8.64
CA GLY A 30 10.42 -0.55 -8.36
C GLY A 30 10.78 -1.11 -7.00
N LYS A 31 12.00 -1.65 -6.90
CA LYS A 31 12.60 -2.24 -5.70
C LYS A 31 13.95 -1.57 -5.48
N GLY A 32 14.19 -1.03 -4.31
CA GLY A 32 15.44 -0.37 -3.92
C GLY A 32 16.00 -0.95 -2.63
N TYR A 33 17.30 -0.88 -2.47
CA TYR A 33 18.01 -1.54 -1.36
C TYR A 33 18.79 -0.55 -0.48
N ASN A 34 18.64 0.74 -0.74
CA ASN A 34 19.12 1.85 0.08
C ASN A 34 18.38 3.15 -0.28
N GLY A 35 18.59 4.19 0.50
CA GLY A 35 17.90 5.46 0.32
C GLY A 35 18.23 6.16 -1.00
N LEU A 36 19.45 6.02 -1.53
CA LEU A 36 19.82 6.60 -2.82
C LEU A 36 19.04 5.96 -3.97
N GLU A 37 18.99 4.63 -4.02
CA GLU A 37 18.18 3.89 -4.99
C GLU A 37 16.70 4.26 -4.90
N GLY A 38 16.18 4.43 -3.66
CA GLY A 38 14.82 4.90 -3.43
C GLY A 38 14.53 6.24 -4.09
N VAL A 39 15.45 7.21 -3.97
CA VAL A 39 15.35 8.52 -4.62
C VAL A 39 15.41 8.42 -6.15
N GLU A 40 16.35 7.64 -6.69
CA GLU A 40 16.47 7.41 -8.13
C GLU A 40 15.24 6.77 -8.74
N LEU A 41 14.71 5.72 -8.07
CA LEU A 41 13.47 5.05 -8.48
C LEU A 41 12.28 6.00 -8.44
N TYR A 42 12.14 6.79 -7.37
CA TYR A 42 11.08 7.78 -7.26
C TYR A 42 11.12 8.78 -8.41
N ASN A 43 12.29 9.35 -8.69
CA ASN A 43 12.48 10.33 -9.75
C ASN A 43 12.24 9.77 -11.15
N LYS A 44 12.52 8.48 -11.37
CA LYS A 44 12.34 7.80 -12.66
C LYS A 44 10.91 7.32 -12.89
N LEU A 45 10.26 6.79 -11.86
CA LEU A 45 9.01 6.04 -11.98
C LEU A 45 7.78 6.82 -11.52
N HIS A 46 7.97 7.89 -10.74
CA HIS A 46 6.88 8.72 -10.18
C HIS A 46 5.74 7.87 -9.58
N PRO A 47 6.05 6.97 -8.61
CA PRO A 47 5.03 6.09 -8.02
C PRO A 47 3.99 6.89 -7.23
N ASP A 48 2.80 6.29 -7.03
CA ASP A 48 1.76 6.87 -6.19
C ASP A 48 2.15 6.88 -4.70
N ALA A 49 2.94 5.88 -4.25
CA ALA A 49 3.48 5.84 -2.90
C ALA A 49 4.87 5.19 -2.83
N VAL A 50 5.59 5.51 -1.75
CA VAL A 50 6.90 4.91 -1.38
C VAL A 50 6.75 4.19 -0.06
N LEU A 51 7.09 2.90 -0.03
CA LEU A 51 7.31 2.12 1.20
C LEU A 51 8.79 2.16 1.52
N LEU A 52 9.15 2.70 2.67
CA LEU A 52 10.53 3.07 2.96
C LEU A 52 10.93 2.58 4.36
N ASP A 53 11.95 1.73 4.45
CA ASP A 53 12.61 1.46 5.72
C ASP A 53 13.48 2.65 6.15
N LEU A 54 13.61 2.84 7.47
CA LEU A 54 14.47 3.90 8.02
C LEU A 54 15.92 3.47 8.17
N MET A 55 16.14 2.22 8.56
CA MET A 55 17.44 1.74 9.01
C MET A 55 18.18 1.02 7.87
N MET A 56 18.77 1.77 6.99
CA MET A 56 19.57 1.25 5.87
C MET A 56 21.00 1.78 5.94
N PRO A 57 22.02 0.98 5.56
CA PRO A 57 23.41 1.42 5.50
C PRO A 57 23.64 2.54 4.48
N GLU A 58 24.63 3.40 4.72
CA GLU A 58 25.13 4.48 3.85
C GLU A 58 24.09 5.59 3.57
N TYR A 59 23.02 5.26 2.90
CA TYR A 59 21.89 6.15 2.60
C TYR A 59 20.63 5.62 3.27
N ASP A 60 20.32 6.16 4.43
CA ASP A 60 19.19 5.75 5.25
C ASP A 60 17.83 6.26 4.72
N GLY A 61 16.75 5.85 5.38
CA GLY A 61 15.40 6.27 4.99
C GLY A 61 15.13 7.75 5.22
N LEU A 62 15.78 8.40 6.20
CA LEU A 62 15.65 9.85 6.40
C LEU A 62 16.26 10.63 5.24
N TYR A 63 17.40 10.17 4.73
CA TYR A 63 17.98 10.72 3.51
C TYR A 63 16.99 10.63 2.34
N ALA A 64 16.44 9.44 2.09
CA ALA A 64 15.48 9.24 1.02
C ALA A 64 14.22 10.10 1.17
N LEU A 65 13.64 10.13 2.37
CA LEU A 65 12.47 10.94 2.70
C LEU A 65 12.73 12.43 2.39
N LYS A 66 13.87 12.97 2.82
CA LYS A 66 14.28 14.35 2.60
C LYS A 66 14.44 14.68 1.11
N GLU A 67 15.15 13.84 0.37
CA GLU A 67 15.40 14.09 -1.05
C GLU A 67 14.12 13.94 -1.90
N ILE A 68 13.27 12.93 -1.60
CA ILE A 68 11.98 12.78 -2.29
C ILE A 68 11.05 13.97 -2.00
N ARG A 69 11.02 14.48 -0.76
CA ARG A 69 10.24 15.69 -0.41
C ARG A 69 10.72 16.96 -1.15
N LYS A 70 12.00 17.05 -1.49
CA LYS A 70 12.51 18.14 -2.34
C LYS A 70 12.03 18.02 -3.78
N ILE A 71 11.95 16.79 -4.32
CA ILE A 71 11.44 16.52 -5.67
C ILE A 71 9.94 16.81 -5.72
N ASN A 72 9.18 16.27 -4.74
CA ASN A 72 7.74 16.44 -4.64
C ASN A 72 7.30 16.56 -3.16
N PRO A 73 6.98 17.78 -2.68
CA PRO A 73 6.51 17.98 -1.31
C PRO A 73 5.21 17.23 -0.93
N LYS A 74 4.45 16.78 -1.93
CA LYS A 74 3.20 16.04 -1.76
C LYS A 74 3.32 14.54 -2.00
N SER A 75 4.55 14.01 -2.17
CA SER A 75 4.77 12.57 -2.35
C SER A 75 4.15 11.78 -1.18
N VAL A 76 3.50 10.67 -1.46
CA VAL A 76 3.03 9.77 -0.40
C VAL A 76 4.19 8.89 0.01
N ILE A 77 4.64 9.02 1.27
CA ILE A 77 5.75 8.25 1.84
C ILE A 77 5.28 7.57 3.12
N LEU A 78 5.35 6.25 3.12
CA LEU A 78 4.98 5.38 4.21
C LEU A 78 6.25 4.75 4.78
N ILE A 79 6.60 5.12 5.99
CA ILE A 79 7.73 4.53 6.70
C ILE A 79 7.29 3.16 7.24
N VAL A 80 8.03 2.10 6.92
CA VAL A 80 7.78 0.74 7.39
C VAL A 80 9.04 0.23 8.06
N SER A 81 9.18 0.40 9.36
CA SER A 81 10.44 0.14 10.06
C SER A 81 10.26 -0.63 11.37
N GLY A 82 11.34 -1.28 11.83
CA GLY A 82 11.34 -2.11 13.05
C GLY A 82 11.68 -1.33 14.32
N GLY A 83 10.95 -1.59 15.38
CA GLY A 83 11.30 -1.39 16.80
C GLY A 83 11.78 -0.01 17.22
N SER A 84 12.95 0.05 17.86
CA SER A 84 13.53 1.21 18.55
C SER A 84 14.02 2.35 17.65
N SER A 85 14.01 2.18 16.34
CA SER A 85 14.38 3.22 15.36
C SER A 85 13.31 4.29 15.14
N LEU A 86 12.12 4.08 15.70
CA LEU A 86 10.98 4.99 15.59
C LEU A 86 11.00 6.14 16.63
N SER A 87 12.14 6.43 17.26
CA SER A 87 12.25 7.65 18.05
C SER A 87 12.01 8.85 17.12
N MET A 88 10.84 9.48 17.29
CA MET A 88 10.53 10.73 16.60
C MET A 88 11.63 11.73 16.95
N ASN A 89 12.51 12.01 15.99
CA ASN A 89 13.47 13.09 16.08
C ASN A 89 12.92 14.34 15.36
N GLU A 90 13.52 15.48 15.58
CA GLU A 90 13.10 16.76 14.96
C GLU A 90 13.03 16.68 13.42
N ASP A 91 13.85 15.83 12.81
CA ASP A 91 13.86 15.63 11.35
C ASP A 91 12.58 14.91 10.87
N MET A 92 12.11 13.89 11.61
CA MET A 92 10.87 13.16 11.28
C MET A 92 9.63 14.06 11.41
N GLU A 93 9.58 14.91 12.43
CA GLU A 93 8.49 15.87 12.60
C GLU A 93 8.48 16.90 11.47
N THR A 94 9.65 17.36 11.04
CA THR A 94 9.79 18.37 9.98
C THR A 94 9.48 17.78 8.59
N LEU A 95 9.95 16.58 8.31
CA LEU A 95 9.77 15.90 7.01
C LEU A 95 8.40 15.25 6.85
N ASN A 96 7.69 15.04 7.94
CA ASN A 96 6.30 14.62 8.04
C ASN A 96 5.90 13.52 7.04
N PRO A 97 6.35 12.26 7.23
CA PRO A 97 5.90 11.14 6.41
C PRO A 97 4.38 10.95 6.56
N ASN A 98 3.71 10.42 5.56
CA ASN A 98 2.25 10.22 5.61
C ASN A 98 1.83 9.26 6.71
N ARG A 99 2.58 8.17 6.89
CA ARG A 99 2.38 7.19 7.97
C ARG A 99 3.71 6.63 8.44
N ILE A 100 3.73 6.23 9.70
CA ILE A 100 4.80 5.41 10.29
C ILE A 100 4.18 4.10 10.74
N ILE A 101 4.69 3.00 10.21
CA ILE A 101 4.16 1.65 10.37
C ILE A 101 5.26 0.78 11.00
N CYS A 102 4.95 0.16 12.14
CA CYS A 102 5.90 -0.73 12.82
C CYS A 102 5.89 -2.12 12.20
N LYS A 103 7.07 -2.68 11.93
CA LYS A 103 7.25 -4.10 11.62
C LYS A 103 7.11 -4.95 12.91
N PRO A 104 6.46 -6.13 12.87
CA PRO A 104 5.81 -6.74 11.72
C PRO A 104 4.45 -6.11 11.40
N VAL A 105 4.15 -5.90 10.13
CA VAL A 105 2.86 -5.39 9.67
C VAL A 105 2.11 -6.47 8.90
N ASP A 106 0.81 -6.57 9.17
CA ASP A 106 -0.09 -7.40 8.37
C ASP A 106 -0.31 -6.77 7.00
N VAL A 107 -0.23 -7.59 5.95
CA VAL A 107 -0.33 -7.12 4.57
C VAL A 107 -1.67 -6.47 4.25
N ASN A 108 -2.80 -6.94 4.83
CA ASN A 108 -4.10 -6.31 4.61
C ASN A 108 -4.10 -4.89 5.16
N THR A 109 -3.57 -4.71 6.38
CA THR A 109 -3.40 -3.40 7.01
C THR A 109 -2.53 -2.48 6.16
N LEU A 110 -1.41 -2.99 5.63
CA LEU A 110 -0.52 -2.20 4.78
C LEU A 110 -1.20 -1.77 3.48
N VAL A 111 -1.92 -2.68 2.83
CA VAL A 111 -2.70 -2.39 1.62
C VAL A 111 -3.78 -1.34 1.89
N GLU A 112 -4.54 -1.46 2.99
CA GLU A 112 -5.53 -0.46 3.38
C GLU A 112 -4.91 0.93 3.54
N ILE A 113 -3.76 1.03 4.21
CA ILE A 113 -3.04 2.30 4.40
C ILE A 113 -2.59 2.88 3.05
N ILE A 114 -2.02 2.05 2.15
CA ILE A 114 -1.61 2.49 0.81
C ILE A 114 -2.80 3.06 0.04
N LEU A 115 -3.92 2.34 0.01
CA LEU A 115 -5.12 2.76 -0.72
C LEU A 115 -5.72 4.06 -0.13
N GLU A 116 -5.68 4.21 1.19
CA GLU A 116 -6.14 5.42 1.89
C GLU A 116 -5.26 6.63 1.54
N GLU A 117 -3.96 6.52 1.71
CA GLU A 117 -3.02 7.64 1.52
C GLU A 117 -2.88 8.06 0.05
N THR A 118 -3.04 7.13 -0.89
CA THR A 118 -3.02 7.43 -2.32
C THR A 118 -4.37 7.89 -2.87
N ASN A 119 -5.42 7.97 -2.02
CA ASN A 119 -6.79 8.30 -2.42
C ASN A 119 -7.24 7.50 -3.65
N THR A 120 -6.92 6.21 -3.67
CA THR A 120 -7.21 5.39 -4.85
C THR A 120 -8.70 5.19 -5.06
N THR A 121 -9.14 5.43 -6.29
CA THR A 121 -10.52 5.17 -6.72
C THR A 121 -10.68 3.79 -7.37
N MET A 122 -9.57 3.06 -7.56
CA MET A 122 -9.60 1.74 -8.19
C MET A 122 -10.35 0.74 -7.32
N PRO A 123 -11.32 0.02 -7.88
CA PRO A 123 -12.04 -1.01 -7.14
C PRO A 123 -11.17 -2.25 -6.92
N PHE A 124 -11.45 -2.98 -5.84
CA PHE A 124 -10.80 -4.24 -5.48
C PHE A 124 -11.82 -5.25 -4.95
N LYS A 125 -11.42 -6.50 -4.93
CA LYS A 125 -12.28 -7.61 -4.46
C LYS A 125 -12.17 -7.77 -2.95
N ILE A 126 -13.31 -7.87 -2.28
CA ILE A 126 -13.37 -8.14 -0.84
C ILE A 126 -14.10 -9.45 -0.55
N GLN A 127 -13.79 -10.04 0.59
CA GLN A 127 -14.56 -11.12 1.19
C GLN A 127 -15.17 -10.63 2.50
N TYR A 128 -16.42 -10.94 2.72
CA TYR A 128 -17.13 -10.59 3.94
C TYR A 128 -18.07 -11.68 4.40
N SER A 129 -18.43 -11.66 5.68
CA SER A 129 -19.47 -12.53 6.26
C SER A 129 -20.31 -11.74 7.26
N PHE A 130 -21.57 -12.12 7.40
CA PHE A 130 -22.48 -11.56 8.39
C PHE A 130 -22.39 -12.33 9.72
N LYS A 131 -22.76 -11.67 10.84
CA LYS A 131 -22.67 -12.25 12.19
C LYS A 131 -23.52 -13.51 12.36
N ASP A 132 -24.66 -13.56 11.69
CA ASP A 132 -25.64 -14.66 11.82
C ASP A 132 -25.62 -15.61 10.61
N ASP A 133 -24.57 -15.54 9.76
CA ASP A 133 -24.44 -16.38 8.58
C ASP A 133 -23.08 -17.09 8.57
N LEU A 134 -23.10 -18.39 8.33
CA LEU A 134 -21.88 -19.21 8.19
C LEU A 134 -21.22 -19.07 6.82
N LYS A 135 -21.85 -18.35 5.89
CA LYS A 135 -21.36 -18.18 4.52
C LYS A 135 -20.43 -16.97 4.41
N SER A 136 -19.49 -17.06 3.50
CA SER A 136 -18.69 -15.93 3.05
C SER A 136 -19.14 -15.50 1.66
N TYR A 137 -19.15 -14.19 1.45
CA TYR A 137 -19.55 -13.56 0.21
C TYR A 137 -18.37 -12.76 -0.36
N THR A 138 -18.40 -12.52 -1.66
CA THR A 138 -17.41 -11.65 -2.32
C THR A 138 -18.12 -10.59 -3.15
N CYS A 139 -17.55 -9.40 -3.18
CA CYS A 139 -17.98 -8.34 -4.10
C CYS A 139 -16.79 -7.44 -4.46
N ILE A 140 -16.98 -6.58 -5.45
CA ILE A 140 -16.01 -5.60 -5.88
C ILE A 140 -16.51 -4.23 -5.43
N MET A 141 -15.62 -3.42 -4.83
CA MET A 141 -15.94 -2.07 -4.41
C MET A 141 -14.69 -1.17 -4.41
N THR A 142 -14.89 0.14 -4.47
CA THR A 142 -13.81 1.13 -4.28
C THR A 142 -13.42 1.20 -2.81
N TYR A 143 -12.27 1.84 -2.53
CA TYR A 143 -11.81 1.99 -1.14
C TYR A 143 -12.82 2.77 -0.28
N ASP A 144 -13.43 3.83 -0.82
CA ASP A 144 -14.45 4.60 -0.10
C ASP A 144 -15.69 3.76 0.24
N GLN A 145 -16.14 2.91 -0.69
CA GLN A 145 -17.23 1.96 -0.44
C GLN A 145 -16.83 0.94 0.63
N TYR A 146 -15.62 0.38 0.54
CA TYR A 146 -15.09 -0.58 1.51
C TYR A 146 -15.00 0.03 2.92
N LYS A 147 -14.47 1.25 3.05
CA LYS A 147 -14.35 1.96 4.33
C LYS A 147 -15.70 2.09 5.05
N ASN A 148 -16.73 2.48 4.32
CA ASN A 148 -18.08 2.57 4.87
C ASN A 148 -18.70 1.18 5.13
N PHE A 149 -18.47 0.24 4.23
CA PHE A 149 -19.02 -1.11 4.32
C PHE A 149 -18.47 -1.89 5.51
N LYS A 150 -17.16 -1.87 5.75
CA LYS A 150 -16.52 -2.61 6.84
C LYS A 150 -16.96 -2.19 8.24
N GLU A 151 -17.47 -0.96 8.39
CA GLU A 151 -17.97 -0.43 9.66
C GLU A 151 -19.44 -0.85 9.96
N LEU A 152 -20.10 -1.57 9.04
CA LEU A 152 -21.48 -2.00 9.24
C LEU A 152 -21.59 -2.99 10.42
N PRO A 153 -22.49 -2.72 11.40
CA PRO A 153 -22.59 -3.53 12.62
C PRO A 153 -22.99 -5.00 12.38
N VAL A 154 -23.56 -5.30 11.22
CA VAL A 154 -24.01 -6.65 10.82
C VAL A 154 -22.88 -7.53 10.31
N LEU A 155 -21.72 -6.97 10.01
CA LEU A 155 -20.56 -7.73 9.53
C LEU A 155 -19.82 -8.40 10.67
N GLN A 156 -19.41 -9.65 10.45
CA GLN A 156 -18.52 -10.41 11.32
C GLN A 156 -17.06 -10.26 10.86
N LYS A 157 -16.83 -10.35 9.55
CA LYS A 157 -15.51 -10.23 8.92
C LYS A 157 -15.64 -9.45 7.61
N CYS A 158 -14.64 -8.65 7.32
CA CYS A 158 -14.46 -7.98 6.04
C CYS A 158 -12.98 -7.82 5.77
N LYS A 159 -12.49 -8.29 4.63
CA LYS A 159 -11.08 -8.22 4.26
C LYS A 159 -10.91 -8.08 2.75
N ILE A 160 -9.82 -7.44 2.34
CA ILE A 160 -9.38 -7.39 0.95
C ILE A 160 -8.88 -8.79 0.56
N LEU A 161 -9.31 -9.29 -0.60
CA LEU A 161 -8.86 -10.57 -1.11
C LEU A 161 -7.61 -10.42 -1.95
N LYS A 162 -6.75 -11.44 -1.88
CA LYS A 162 -5.69 -11.64 -2.87
C LYS A 162 -6.30 -11.84 -4.26
N ASN A 163 -5.58 -11.39 -5.26
CA ASN A 163 -5.84 -11.78 -6.63
C ASN A 163 -5.46 -13.26 -6.80
N ASP A 164 -6.35 -14.07 -7.35
CA ASP A 164 -6.02 -15.45 -7.71
C ASP A 164 -5.10 -15.43 -8.94
N GLU A 165 -3.91 -16.02 -8.83
CA GLU A 165 -2.92 -16.09 -9.92
C GLU A 165 -3.48 -16.73 -11.19
N GLU A 166 -4.40 -17.69 -11.04
CA GLU A 166 -5.04 -18.38 -12.16
C GLU A 166 -6.08 -17.52 -12.92
N ASN A 167 -6.41 -16.33 -12.41
CA ASN A 167 -7.54 -15.55 -12.94
C ASN A 167 -7.31 -14.04 -13.02
N ILE A 168 -6.05 -13.61 -13.14
CA ILE A 168 -5.68 -12.18 -13.22
C ILE A 168 -6.44 -11.45 -14.33
N GLU A 169 -6.64 -12.09 -15.49
CA GLU A 169 -7.32 -11.48 -16.62
C GLU A 169 -8.83 -11.34 -16.38
N ALA A 170 -9.46 -12.34 -15.77
CA ALA A 170 -10.86 -12.26 -15.37
C ALA A 170 -11.07 -11.19 -14.30
N TYR A 171 -10.14 -11.08 -13.34
CA TYR A 171 -10.14 -10.02 -12.34
C TYR A 171 -10.04 -8.63 -12.97
N LYS A 172 -9.12 -8.41 -13.92
CA LYS A 172 -8.99 -7.15 -14.66
C LYS A 172 -10.28 -6.78 -15.39
N GLN A 173 -10.94 -7.76 -16.02
CA GLN A 173 -12.21 -7.55 -16.72
C GLN A 173 -13.35 -7.18 -15.75
N GLU A 174 -13.44 -7.85 -14.60
CA GLU A 174 -14.40 -7.52 -13.55
C GLU A 174 -14.17 -6.10 -13.00
N MET A 175 -12.89 -5.75 -12.76
CA MET A 175 -12.49 -4.41 -12.32
C MET A 175 -12.87 -3.35 -13.35
N GLN A 176 -12.61 -3.59 -14.64
CA GLN A 176 -12.98 -2.65 -15.71
C GLN A 176 -14.50 -2.46 -15.83
N LYS A 177 -15.28 -3.53 -15.63
CA LYS A 177 -16.76 -3.43 -15.58
C LYS A 177 -17.23 -2.58 -14.41
N ALA A 178 -16.65 -2.80 -13.22
CA ALA A 178 -17.00 -2.02 -12.03
C ALA A 178 -16.67 -0.54 -12.19
N LEU A 179 -15.53 -0.20 -12.81
CA LEU A 179 -15.16 1.18 -13.14
C LEU A 179 -16.14 1.83 -14.12
N ASN A 180 -16.55 1.12 -15.16
CA ASN A 180 -17.49 1.64 -16.15
C ASN A 180 -18.86 1.93 -15.51
N LEU A 181 -19.35 1.02 -14.65
CA LEU A 181 -20.60 1.21 -13.91
C LEU A 181 -20.56 2.39 -12.92
N ALA A 182 -19.40 2.64 -12.33
CA ALA A 182 -19.20 3.78 -11.42
C ALA A 182 -19.11 5.13 -12.15
N ALA A 183 -18.73 5.13 -13.43
CA ALA A 183 -18.66 6.33 -14.25
C ALA A 183 -20.02 6.74 -14.88
N GLU A 184 -21.01 5.83 -14.87
CA GLU A 184 -22.36 6.08 -15.41
C GLU A 184 -23.38 6.57 -14.37
N ASN A 185 -22.98 6.66 -13.08
CA ASN A 185 -23.80 7.15 -11.98
C ASN A 185 -23.22 8.45 -11.38
#